data_14c6d50d42c79ee0dd5fb2496d870843
#
_entry.id   14c6d50d42c79ee0dd5fb2496d870843
#
_cell.length_a   1.000
_cell.length_b   1.000
_cell.length_c   1.000
_cell.angle_alpha   90.00
_cell.angle_beta   90.00
_cell.angle_gamma   90.00
#
_symmetry.space_group_name_H-M   'P 1'
#
loop_
_entity.id
_entity.type
_entity.pdbx_description
1 polymer ?
#
loop_
_entity_poly.entity_id
_entity_poly.type
_entity_poly.pdbx_seq_one_letter_code
_entity_poly.pdbx_strand_id
1 'polypeptide(L)'
;MNSYWSHLAPPWVVFCSFVLFSNSVLCQSTSPAERERVITEIQDLIDQDHLDTARQKVYDAQKTMTDSGLDNLLGVIQAKGGDYAGAEGSFAVAIRRAPTFAPPYLNLARLYQENAKRNPEGKAKALALYERLLRFDPANSEANYQAAVLLMEQRRYQKSEAYLSHLPRDSQDISQALAVRCADLAGLGDRIRADQCATRLRSRPDLSEADAQTIAPALVSAKREDLIVGLEEALAKRGTLSGQSLQTLGLAYEKTGQLSESRSTLEKAFSSLGSSSTDILLELARVGQDQKDYKGALGYLAHAEDLNPKDATIPYYFGVLCLQLNLLAEAQRAMGKALTLDPDNPSYNYSMGAVTVFSDGPEQAIPYFEKYLKLKPKDPRGQLALGAAYVRAKDYAAGLPMLRESASHSETASTAHYYLGRILNEEGDPQGAIQELRLSLKSNTNYPDALAELGRSLLAKKDYRQAQVELDHALALSPDHYQANLILLTLYTKIGDARRDSQSQRVEELKKAAEEKSQELSRIIAIRPFDNSGN
;
A
#
# COMPACT_ATOMS: atom_id res chain seq x y z
N MET A 1 21.90 1.25 17.57
CA MET A 1 20.82 0.29 17.78
C MET A 1 20.37 0.36 19.26
N ASN A 2 19.89 1.49 19.71
CA ASN A 2 19.34 1.66 21.07
C ASN A 2 18.72 3.04 21.15
N SER A 3 17.49 3.24 20.70
CA SER A 3 16.74 4.46 21.03
C SER A 3 15.30 4.51 20.45
N TYR A 4 14.61 3.38 20.33
CA TYR A 4 13.20 3.38 19.85
C TYR A 4 12.15 3.13 20.95
N TRP A 5 12.50 3.23 22.23
CA TRP A 5 11.64 2.80 23.34
C TRP A 5 10.94 3.95 24.10
N SER A 6 11.13 5.23 23.72
CA SER A 6 10.68 6.34 24.54
C SER A 6 9.37 7.04 24.15
N HIS A 7 8.69 6.71 23.04
CA HIS A 7 7.57 7.54 22.59
C HIS A 7 6.27 6.83 22.17
N LEU A 8 6.11 5.51 22.31
CA LEU A 8 4.90 4.80 21.83
C LEU A 8 4.20 3.89 22.84
N ALA A 9 4.62 3.85 24.11
CA ALA A 9 3.87 3.17 25.16
C ALA A 9 3.69 4.10 26.35
N PRO A 10 2.49 4.22 26.93
CA PRO A 10 2.37 4.78 28.26
C PRO A 10 3.26 3.96 29.21
N PRO A 11 3.87 4.60 30.23
CA PRO A 11 4.74 3.89 31.16
C PRO A 11 4.00 2.68 31.73
N TRP A 12 4.74 1.59 31.92
CA TRP A 12 4.22 0.36 32.53
C TRP A 12 3.48 0.70 33.83
N VAL A 13 2.17 0.91 33.72
CA VAL A 13 1.34 1.17 34.90
C VAL A 13 1.02 -0.19 35.50
N VAL A 14 1.71 -0.51 36.56
CA VAL A 14 1.42 -1.70 37.38
C VAL A 14 0.21 -1.38 38.24
N PHE A 15 -0.99 -1.59 37.69
CA PHE A 15 -2.21 -1.52 38.49
C PHE A 15 -2.32 -2.75 39.39
N CYS A 16 -2.01 -2.58 40.65
CA CYS A 16 -2.44 -3.51 41.71
C CYS A 16 -3.79 -3.06 42.26
N SER A 17 -4.88 -3.53 41.63
CA SER A 17 -6.19 -3.45 42.27
C SER A 17 -6.30 -4.55 43.35
N PHE A 18 -6.36 -4.17 44.60
CA PHE A 18 -6.52 -5.07 45.72
C PHE A 18 -7.93 -5.67 45.75
N VAL A 19 -8.04 -6.99 45.60
CA VAL A 19 -9.22 -7.74 46.00
C VAL A 19 -8.76 -8.77 47.06
N LEU A 20 -9.19 -8.56 48.28
CA LEU A 20 -9.00 -9.48 49.36
C LEU A 20 -9.85 -10.74 49.15
N PHE A 21 -9.23 -11.89 48.91
CA PHE A 21 -9.86 -13.19 49.07
C PHE A 21 -9.03 -14.06 50.01
N SER A 22 -9.62 -14.36 51.14
CA SER A 22 -9.17 -15.35 52.10
C SER A 22 -9.48 -16.76 51.61
N ASN A 23 -8.46 -17.62 51.46
CA ASN A 23 -8.62 -19.04 51.66
C ASN A 23 -7.29 -19.68 52.10
N SER A 24 -7.34 -20.32 53.21
CA SER A 24 -6.29 -20.94 53.99
C SER A 24 -5.86 -22.28 53.42
N VAL A 25 -4.55 -22.44 53.16
CA VAL A 25 -3.85 -23.72 53.20
C VAL A 25 -2.50 -23.47 53.88
N LEU A 26 -2.22 -24.22 54.93
CA LEU A 26 -1.04 -24.13 55.81
C LEU A 26 0.27 -24.36 55.06
N CYS A 27 1.03 -23.30 54.83
CA CYS A 27 2.48 -23.29 54.69
C CYS A 27 2.96 -21.99 55.34
N GLN A 28 4.12 -21.94 56.01
CA GLN A 28 4.61 -20.82 56.82
C GLN A 28 4.24 -19.46 56.22
N SER A 29 3.21 -18.82 56.75
CA SER A 29 2.58 -17.66 56.12
C SER A 29 3.31 -16.40 56.55
N THR A 30 4.08 -15.83 55.62
CA THR A 30 4.39 -14.40 55.67
C THR A 30 3.10 -13.63 55.89
N SER A 31 3.11 -12.65 56.78
CA SER A 31 1.90 -11.87 57.06
C SER A 31 1.45 -11.12 55.79
N PRO A 32 0.13 -10.88 55.60
CA PRO A 32 -0.33 -10.11 54.44
C PRO A 32 0.39 -8.76 54.26
N ALA A 33 0.71 -8.10 55.39
CA ALA A 33 1.45 -6.83 55.39
C ALA A 33 2.91 -6.98 54.91
N GLU A 34 3.56 -8.10 55.26
CA GLU A 34 4.94 -8.36 54.80
C GLU A 34 4.99 -8.74 53.32
N ARG A 35 4.01 -9.51 52.84
CA ARG A 35 3.82 -9.81 51.42
C ARG A 35 3.66 -8.53 50.61
N GLU A 36 2.77 -7.64 51.02
CA GLU A 36 2.51 -6.36 50.36
C GLU A 36 3.77 -5.49 50.33
N ARG A 37 4.49 -5.39 51.42
CA ARG A 37 5.75 -4.65 51.49
C ARG A 37 6.78 -5.18 50.51
N VAL A 38 6.97 -6.50 50.42
CA VAL A 38 7.95 -7.11 49.49
C VAL A 38 7.55 -6.87 48.05
N ILE A 39 6.28 -7.00 47.68
CA ILE A 39 5.77 -6.71 46.34
C ILE A 39 6.01 -5.25 45.97
N THR A 40 5.67 -4.31 46.86
CA THR A 40 5.88 -2.88 46.65
C THR A 40 7.36 -2.54 46.46
N GLU A 41 8.25 -3.08 47.34
CA GLU A 41 9.69 -2.83 47.21
C GLU A 41 10.27 -3.39 45.88
N ILE A 42 9.79 -4.55 45.38
CA ILE A 42 10.20 -5.08 44.08
C ILE A 42 9.69 -4.18 42.95
N GLN A 43 8.48 -3.67 43.08
CA GLN A 43 7.86 -2.78 42.13
C GLN A 43 8.62 -1.46 42.03
N ASP A 44 8.98 -0.83 43.14
CA ASP A 44 9.79 0.36 43.20
C ASP A 44 11.15 0.17 42.53
N LEU A 45 11.78 -0.99 42.70
CA LEU A 45 13.05 -1.32 42.01
C LEU A 45 12.87 -1.47 40.50
N ILE A 46 11.73 -2.04 40.05
CA ILE A 46 11.40 -2.14 38.61
C ILE A 46 11.17 -0.76 38.02
N ASP A 47 10.48 0.13 38.74
CA ASP A 47 10.19 1.49 38.30
C ASP A 47 11.45 2.37 38.24
N GLN A 48 12.43 2.07 39.11
CA GLN A 48 13.77 2.69 39.11
C GLN A 48 14.75 2.03 38.13
N ASP A 49 14.30 1.07 37.30
CA ASP A 49 15.08 0.28 36.35
C ASP A 49 16.22 -0.55 36.98
N HIS A 50 16.15 -0.85 38.25
CA HIS A 50 17.11 -1.70 38.98
C HIS A 50 16.76 -3.19 38.81
N LEU A 51 16.75 -3.67 37.55
CA LEU A 51 16.18 -4.97 37.16
C LEU A 51 16.89 -6.17 37.83
N ASP A 52 18.21 -6.15 37.97
CA ASP A 52 18.96 -7.26 38.57
C ASP A 52 18.69 -7.38 40.08
N THR A 53 18.62 -6.24 40.79
CA THR A 53 18.28 -6.20 42.20
C THR A 53 16.84 -6.65 42.40
N ALA A 54 15.91 -6.19 41.56
CA ALA A 54 14.52 -6.63 41.61
C ALA A 54 14.40 -8.15 41.39
N ARG A 55 15.13 -8.70 40.42
CA ARG A 55 15.18 -10.14 40.12
C ARG A 55 15.67 -10.95 41.30
N GLN A 56 16.79 -10.53 41.91
CA GLN A 56 17.32 -11.23 43.10
C GLN A 56 16.31 -11.22 44.25
N LYS A 57 15.66 -10.08 44.45
CA LYS A 57 14.64 -9.95 45.54
C LYS A 57 13.41 -10.83 45.27
N VAL A 58 12.98 -10.97 44.00
CA VAL A 58 11.91 -11.93 43.63
C VAL A 58 12.35 -13.36 43.99
N TYR A 59 13.57 -13.79 43.59
CA TYR A 59 14.05 -15.14 43.90
C TYR A 59 14.18 -15.41 45.40
N ASP A 60 14.60 -14.41 46.17
CA ASP A 60 14.68 -14.57 47.65
C ASP A 60 13.29 -14.66 48.26
N ALA A 61 12.33 -13.86 47.81
CA ALA A 61 10.95 -13.95 48.26
C ALA A 61 10.29 -15.29 47.88
N GLN A 62 10.56 -15.84 46.70
CA GLN A 62 10.03 -17.12 46.22
C GLN A 62 10.52 -18.32 47.05
N LYS A 63 11.61 -18.20 47.82
CA LYS A 63 12.07 -19.25 48.77
C LYS A 63 11.14 -19.40 49.97
N THR A 64 10.46 -18.33 50.35
CA THR A 64 9.63 -18.27 51.56
C THR A 64 8.13 -18.16 51.28
N MET A 65 7.75 -17.69 50.07
CA MET A 65 6.34 -17.54 49.70
C MET A 65 6.08 -17.98 48.26
N THR A 66 4.94 -18.59 48.01
CA THR A 66 4.43 -18.95 46.71
C THR A 66 3.34 -17.95 46.33
N ASP A 67 3.63 -17.04 45.39
CA ASP A 67 2.73 -15.94 45.08
C ASP A 67 2.70 -15.66 43.58
N SER A 68 1.48 -15.56 42.99
CA SER A 68 1.29 -15.24 41.58
C SER A 68 1.72 -13.81 41.21
N GLY A 69 1.71 -12.89 42.19
CA GLY A 69 2.23 -11.54 42.02
C GLY A 69 3.74 -11.53 41.80
N LEU A 70 4.49 -12.36 42.57
CA LEU A 70 5.94 -12.52 42.35
C LEU A 70 6.27 -13.10 40.99
N ASP A 71 5.51 -14.13 40.53
CA ASP A 71 5.69 -14.70 39.20
C ASP A 71 5.38 -13.64 38.10
N ASN A 72 4.35 -12.82 38.32
CA ASN A 72 4.04 -11.72 37.40
C ASN A 72 5.16 -10.66 37.38
N LEU A 73 5.68 -10.25 38.55
CA LEU A 73 6.79 -9.29 38.60
C LEU A 73 8.07 -9.84 37.97
N LEU A 74 8.35 -11.14 38.13
CA LEU A 74 9.46 -11.81 37.46
C LEU A 74 9.29 -11.70 35.93
N GLY A 75 8.08 -11.96 35.42
CA GLY A 75 7.77 -11.80 34.00
C GLY A 75 7.97 -10.36 33.50
N VAL A 76 7.60 -9.34 34.30
CA VAL A 76 7.84 -7.93 33.97
C VAL A 76 9.34 -7.62 33.89
N ILE A 77 10.12 -8.09 34.89
CA ILE A 77 11.58 -7.90 34.93
C ILE A 77 12.25 -8.55 33.69
N GLN A 78 11.84 -9.77 33.34
CA GLN A 78 12.35 -10.50 32.19
C GLN A 78 12.01 -9.79 30.87
N ALA A 79 10.76 -9.33 30.73
CA ALA A 79 10.33 -8.57 29.56
C ALA A 79 11.12 -7.28 29.38
N LYS A 80 11.29 -6.49 30.44
CA LYS A 80 12.12 -5.28 30.44
C LYS A 80 13.59 -5.57 30.13
N GLY A 81 14.11 -6.70 30.59
CA GLY A 81 15.46 -7.18 30.31
C GLY A 81 15.65 -7.83 28.93
N GLY A 82 14.59 -7.91 28.11
CA GLY A 82 14.63 -8.50 26.77
C GLY A 82 14.54 -10.03 26.72
N ASP A 83 14.37 -10.71 27.86
CA ASP A 83 14.11 -12.15 27.93
C ASP A 83 12.60 -12.43 27.76
N TYR A 84 12.14 -12.34 26.52
CA TYR A 84 10.72 -12.50 26.19
C TYR A 84 10.21 -13.93 26.41
N ALA A 85 11.06 -14.95 26.22
CA ALA A 85 10.69 -16.35 26.45
C ALA A 85 10.54 -16.65 27.94
N GLY A 86 11.45 -16.16 28.76
CA GLY A 86 11.35 -16.23 30.21
C GLY A 86 10.11 -15.50 30.73
N ALA A 87 9.84 -14.30 30.20
CA ALA A 87 8.66 -13.51 30.58
C ALA A 87 7.35 -14.25 30.29
N GLU A 88 7.22 -14.84 29.08
CA GLU A 88 6.06 -15.66 28.70
C GLU A 88 5.86 -16.82 29.71
N GLY A 89 6.95 -17.52 30.07
CA GLY A 89 6.94 -18.60 31.06
C GLY A 89 6.46 -18.15 32.42
N SER A 90 6.99 -17.03 32.91
CA SER A 90 6.66 -16.49 34.22
C SER A 90 5.20 -16.01 34.32
N PHE A 91 4.71 -15.28 33.30
CA PHE A 91 3.30 -14.90 33.23
C PHE A 91 2.37 -16.14 33.16
N ALA A 92 2.74 -17.16 32.39
CA ALA A 92 1.97 -18.39 32.29
C ALA A 92 1.92 -19.14 33.64
N VAL A 93 3.00 -19.11 34.45
CA VAL A 93 3.00 -19.64 35.83
C VAL A 93 2.05 -18.84 36.69
N ALA A 94 2.11 -17.52 36.68
CA ALA A 94 1.21 -16.65 37.44
C ALA A 94 -0.27 -16.92 37.11
N ILE A 95 -0.62 -17.07 35.84
CA ILE A 95 -1.97 -17.38 35.36
C ILE A 95 -2.43 -18.77 35.85
N ARG A 96 -1.54 -19.77 35.84
CA ARG A 96 -1.89 -21.11 36.34
C ARG A 96 -2.13 -21.14 37.85
N ARG A 97 -1.33 -20.36 38.60
CA ARG A 97 -1.49 -20.27 40.05
C ARG A 97 -2.74 -19.53 40.48
N ALA A 98 -3.04 -18.42 39.80
CA ALA A 98 -4.20 -17.59 40.09
C ALA A 98 -4.96 -17.26 38.80
N PRO A 99 -5.87 -18.16 38.36
CA PRO A 99 -6.58 -18.00 37.08
C PRO A 99 -7.51 -16.78 36.97
N THR A 100 -7.80 -16.10 38.05
CA THR A 100 -8.63 -14.90 38.14
C THR A 100 -7.81 -13.63 38.48
N PHE A 101 -6.49 -13.73 38.50
CA PHE A 101 -5.59 -12.60 38.70
C PHE A 101 -5.32 -11.89 37.37
N ALA A 102 -5.86 -10.68 37.16
CA ALA A 102 -5.86 -9.96 35.89
C ALA A 102 -4.46 -9.53 35.39
N PRO A 103 -3.52 -9.01 36.21
CA PRO A 103 -2.25 -8.44 35.72
C PRO A 103 -1.42 -9.33 34.82
N PRO A 104 -1.18 -10.63 35.07
CA PRO A 104 -0.38 -11.44 34.16
C PRO A 104 -1.05 -11.69 32.80
N TYR A 105 -2.40 -11.63 32.71
CA TYR A 105 -3.08 -11.67 31.41
C TYR A 105 -2.80 -10.40 30.57
N LEU A 106 -2.89 -9.24 31.21
CA LEU A 106 -2.61 -7.95 30.58
C LEU A 106 -1.15 -7.87 30.11
N ASN A 107 -0.22 -8.24 30.98
CA ASN A 107 1.21 -8.19 30.69
C ASN A 107 1.60 -9.17 29.57
N LEU A 108 1.09 -10.40 29.61
CA LEU A 108 1.36 -11.40 28.57
C LEU A 108 0.73 -10.99 27.23
N ALA A 109 -0.48 -10.46 27.24
CA ALA A 109 -1.13 -9.96 26.03
C ALA A 109 -0.35 -8.80 25.41
N ARG A 110 0.11 -7.86 26.24
CA ARG A 110 0.97 -6.74 25.80
C ARG A 110 2.28 -7.24 25.21
N LEU A 111 2.93 -8.21 25.88
CA LEU A 111 4.15 -8.85 25.38
C LEU A 111 3.95 -9.43 23.97
N TYR A 112 2.84 -10.10 23.72
CA TYR A 112 2.51 -10.63 22.39
C TYR A 112 2.22 -9.54 21.35
N GLN A 113 1.57 -8.44 21.72
CA GLN A 113 1.33 -7.30 20.83
C GLN A 113 2.64 -6.62 20.42
N GLU A 114 3.53 -6.35 21.37
CA GLU A 114 4.83 -5.70 21.11
C GLU A 114 5.74 -6.54 20.23
N ASN A 115 5.67 -7.87 20.36
CA ASN A 115 6.44 -8.81 19.55
C ASN A 115 5.73 -9.27 18.27
N ALA A 116 4.57 -8.70 17.92
CA ALA A 116 3.77 -9.12 16.77
C ALA A 116 4.51 -9.00 15.41
N LYS A 117 5.46 -8.08 15.28
CA LYS A 117 6.32 -7.99 14.08
C LYS A 117 7.20 -9.23 13.87
N ARG A 118 7.61 -9.91 14.94
CA ARG A 118 8.42 -11.14 14.92
C ARG A 118 7.58 -12.42 15.00
N ASN A 119 6.36 -12.31 15.52
CA ASN A 119 5.43 -13.43 15.69
C ASN A 119 4.07 -13.06 15.08
N PRO A 120 3.74 -13.54 13.88
CA PRO A 120 2.47 -13.22 13.20
C PRO A 120 1.22 -13.60 14.00
N GLU A 121 1.31 -14.60 14.89
CA GLU A 121 0.21 -15.03 15.78
C GLU A 121 0.08 -14.16 17.05
N GLY A 122 1.01 -13.25 17.29
CA GLY A 122 1.07 -12.47 18.53
C GLY A 122 -0.23 -11.71 18.82
N LYS A 123 -0.79 -11.02 17.83
CA LYS A 123 -2.06 -10.30 17.98
C LYS A 123 -3.24 -11.23 18.29
N ALA A 124 -3.30 -12.42 17.69
CA ALA A 124 -4.35 -13.40 17.98
C ALA A 124 -4.24 -13.98 19.39
N LYS A 125 -3.01 -14.29 19.85
CA LYS A 125 -2.74 -14.74 21.22
C LYS A 125 -3.10 -13.65 22.25
N ALA A 126 -2.77 -12.40 21.97
CA ALA A 126 -3.13 -11.27 22.82
C ALA A 126 -4.64 -11.13 22.97
N LEU A 127 -5.38 -11.15 21.85
CA LEU A 127 -6.84 -11.08 21.87
C LEU A 127 -7.46 -12.22 22.69
N ALA A 128 -6.97 -13.44 22.52
CA ALA A 128 -7.46 -14.60 23.30
C ALA A 128 -7.22 -14.44 24.82
N LEU A 129 -6.13 -13.81 25.23
CA LEU A 129 -5.85 -13.50 26.63
C LEU A 129 -6.79 -12.43 27.19
N TYR A 130 -7.05 -11.35 26.44
CA TYR A 130 -8.03 -10.34 26.84
C TYR A 130 -9.43 -10.95 26.93
N GLU A 131 -9.87 -11.73 25.96
CA GLU A 131 -11.15 -12.42 25.99
C GLU A 131 -11.25 -13.40 27.19
N ARG A 132 -10.15 -14.07 27.56
CA ARG A 132 -10.11 -14.94 28.71
C ARG A 132 -10.21 -14.17 30.02
N LEU A 133 -9.53 -13.03 30.15
CA LEU A 133 -9.62 -12.12 31.27
C LEU A 133 -11.06 -11.62 31.42
N LEU A 134 -11.69 -11.18 30.38
CA LEU A 134 -13.03 -10.61 30.38
C LEU A 134 -14.15 -11.63 30.77
N ARG A 135 -13.85 -12.93 30.80
CA ARG A 135 -14.80 -13.93 31.34
C ARG A 135 -14.99 -13.84 32.86
N PHE A 136 -13.97 -13.43 33.59
CA PHE A 136 -14.04 -13.30 35.06
C PHE A 136 -14.01 -11.84 35.54
N ASP A 137 -13.54 -10.90 34.70
CA ASP A 137 -13.55 -9.47 34.97
C ASP A 137 -14.10 -8.71 33.73
N PRO A 138 -15.44 -8.78 33.47
CA PRO A 138 -16.05 -8.18 32.28
C PRO A 138 -15.93 -6.64 32.19
N ALA A 139 -15.72 -5.99 33.33
CA ALA A 139 -15.60 -4.53 33.43
C ALA A 139 -14.16 -4.03 33.31
N ASN A 140 -13.19 -4.91 33.08
CA ASN A 140 -11.79 -4.52 32.92
C ASN A 140 -11.60 -3.56 31.72
N SER A 141 -11.33 -2.31 32.03
CA SER A 141 -11.27 -1.26 31.01
C SER A 141 -10.13 -1.46 30.02
N GLU A 142 -8.94 -1.84 30.51
CA GLU A 142 -7.77 -2.10 29.65
C GLU A 142 -8.04 -3.25 28.68
N ALA A 143 -8.55 -4.38 29.19
CA ALA A 143 -8.82 -5.55 28.36
C ALA A 143 -9.93 -5.28 27.31
N ASN A 144 -10.99 -4.57 27.68
CA ASN A 144 -12.05 -4.18 26.74
C ASN A 144 -11.50 -3.25 25.66
N TYR A 145 -10.72 -2.24 26.02
CA TYR A 145 -10.13 -1.30 25.06
C TYR A 145 -9.16 -2.00 24.12
N GLN A 146 -8.22 -2.78 24.63
CA GLN A 146 -7.23 -3.48 23.82
C GLN A 146 -7.84 -4.54 22.91
N ALA A 147 -8.87 -5.26 23.38
CA ALA A 147 -9.63 -6.18 22.54
C ALA A 147 -10.34 -5.45 21.41
N ALA A 148 -10.91 -4.27 21.70
CA ALA A 148 -11.54 -3.44 20.67
C ALA A 148 -10.53 -2.98 19.60
N VAL A 149 -9.36 -2.48 19.99
CA VAL A 149 -8.30 -2.08 19.06
C VAL A 149 -7.89 -3.23 18.14
N LEU A 150 -7.60 -4.41 18.72
CA LEU A 150 -7.20 -5.60 17.95
C LEU A 150 -8.29 -6.06 16.98
N LEU A 151 -9.55 -5.95 17.37
CA LEU A 151 -10.70 -6.30 16.52
C LEU A 151 -10.93 -5.28 15.39
N MET A 152 -10.75 -3.99 15.67
CA MET A 152 -10.77 -2.92 14.66
C MET A 152 -9.68 -3.16 13.61
N GLU A 153 -8.45 -3.46 14.01
CA GLU A 153 -7.36 -3.79 13.10
C GLU A 153 -7.68 -5.02 12.21
N GLN A 154 -8.43 -6.00 12.77
CA GLN A 154 -8.92 -7.17 12.03
C GLN A 154 -10.18 -6.88 11.19
N ARG A 155 -10.64 -5.64 11.12
CA ARG A 155 -11.88 -5.21 10.45
C ARG A 155 -13.15 -5.86 11.02
N ARG A 156 -13.11 -6.29 12.27
CA ARG A 156 -14.26 -6.89 12.99
C ARG A 156 -14.98 -5.83 13.82
N TYR A 157 -15.36 -4.74 13.14
CA TYR A 157 -15.83 -3.49 13.71
C TYR A 157 -17.03 -3.64 14.67
N GLN A 158 -18.02 -4.47 14.35
CA GLN A 158 -19.18 -4.71 15.21
C GLN A 158 -18.77 -5.33 16.57
N LYS A 159 -17.77 -6.23 16.56
CA LYS A 159 -17.27 -6.83 17.79
C LYS A 159 -16.41 -5.84 18.58
N SER A 160 -15.63 -5.01 17.90
CA SER A 160 -14.88 -3.92 18.50
C SER A 160 -15.83 -2.98 19.29
N GLU A 161 -16.88 -2.49 18.64
CA GLU A 161 -17.89 -1.63 19.28
C GLU A 161 -18.58 -2.29 20.48
N ALA A 162 -18.81 -3.61 20.45
CA ALA A 162 -19.36 -4.33 21.58
C ALA A 162 -18.44 -4.26 22.82
N TYR A 163 -17.13 -4.42 22.65
CA TYR A 163 -16.18 -4.26 23.75
C TYR A 163 -16.08 -2.81 24.23
N LEU A 164 -16.09 -1.81 23.33
CA LEU A 164 -16.12 -0.41 23.75
C LEU A 164 -17.37 -0.07 24.57
N SER A 165 -18.50 -0.72 24.31
CA SER A 165 -19.74 -0.50 25.06
C SER A 165 -19.68 -1.02 26.51
N HIS A 166 -18.78 -1.95 26.82
CA HIS A 166 -18.54 -2.45 28.18
C HIS A 166 -17.62 -1.54 29.02
N LEU A 167 -16.99 -0.54 28.41
CA LEU A 167 -16.21 0.45 29.17
C LEU A 167 -17.12 1.25 30.10
N PRO A 168 -16.63 1.67 31.28
CA PRO A 168 -17.32 2.65 32.12
C PRO A 168 -17.66 3.91 31.32
N ARG A 169 -18.78 4.59 31.62
CA ARG A 169 -19.26 5.75 30.87
C ARG A 169 -18.19 6.82 30.69
N ASP A 170 -17.45 7.12 31.74
CA ASP A 170 -16.37 8.12 31.68
C ASP A 170 -15.22 7.67 30.74
N SER A 171 -14.94 6.37 30.70
CA SER A 171 -13.91 5.79 29.81
C SER A 171 -14.39 5.65 28.35
N GLN A 172 -15.70 5.63 28.09
CA GLN A 172 -16.22 5.61 26.71
C GLN A 172 -16.04 6.95 25.99
N ASP A 173 -15.82 8.02 26.73
CA ASP A 173 -15.76 9.39 26.22
C ASP A 173 -14.33 9.96 26.16
N ILE A 174 -13.33 9.21 26.56
CA ILE A 174 -11.93 9.60 26.38
C ILE A 174 -11.52 9.48 24.89
N SER A 175 -10.52 10.27 24.47
CA SER A 175 -10.11 10.35 23.08
C SER A 175 -9.74 8.98 22.48
N GLN A 176 -9.06 8.12 23.25
CA GLN A 176 -8.66 6.77 22.83
C GLN A 176 -9.87 5.91 22.43
N ALA A 177 -10.90 5.83 23.28
CA ALA A 177 -12.09 5.04 23.01
C ALA A 177 -12.93 5.64 21.87
N LEU A 178 -13.06 6.97 21.83
CA LEU A 178 -13.73 7.67 20.72
C LEU A 178 -13.01 7.46 19.39
N ALA A 179 -11.67 7.46 19.38
CA ALA A 179 -10.90 7.22 18.17
C ALA A 179 -11.25 5.87 17.55
N VAL A 180 -11.17 4.78 18.35
CA VAL A 180 -11.52 3.44 17.88
C VAL A 180 -12.97 3.38 17.42
N ARG A 181 -13.91 3.99 18.15
CA ARG A 181 -15.33 4.08 17.74
C ARG A 181 -15.52 4.80 16.41
N CYS A 182 -14.82 5.91 16.16
CA CYS A 182 -14.88 6.62 14.88
C CYS A 182 -14.40 5.73 13.72
N ALA A 183 -13.33 4.96 13.93
CA ALA A 183 -12.82 4.02 12.94
C ALA A 183 -13.78 2.85 12.71
N ASP A 184 -14.40 2.31 13.77
CA ASP A 184 -15.42 1.26 13.64
C ASP A 184 -16.63 1.72 12.84
N LEU A 185 -17.16 2.90 13.13
CA LEU A 185 -18.28 3.50 12.39
C LEU A 185 -17.93 3.73 10.91
N ALA A 186 -16.72 4.21 10.64
CA ALA A 186 -16.23 4.39 9.28
C ALA A 186 -16.13 3.04 8.55
N GLY A 187 -15.56 2.02 9.21
CA GLY A 187 -15.41 0.67 8.66
C GLY A 187 -16.74 -0.06 8.44
N LEU A 188 -17.78 0.26 9.22
CA LEU A 188 -19.16 -0.20 9.04
C LEU A 188 -19.91 0.55 7.92
N GLY A 189 -19.32 1.59 7.34
CA GLY A 189 -19.94 2.43 6.31
C GLY A 189 -20.95 3.45 6.84
N ASP A 190 -21.07 3.64 8.15
CA ASP A 190 -21.93 4.63 8.76
C ASP A 190 -21.30 6.02 8.75
N ARG A 191 -21.34 6.65 7.58
CA ARG A 191 -20.68 7.94 7.34
C ARG A 191 -21.16 9.01 8.30
N ILE A 192 -22.47 9.11 8.54
CA ILE A 192 -23.07 10.18 9.35
C ILE A 192 -22.56 10.09 10.79
N ARG A 193 -22.63 8.91 11.41
CA ARG A 193 -22.15 8.72 12.79
C ARG A 193 -20.64 8.82 12.88
N ALA A 194 -19.90 8.38 11.88
CA ALA A 194 -18.44 8.53 11.82
C ALA A 194 -18.02 10.01 11.79
N ASP A 195 -18.70 10.86 11.00
CA ASP A 195 -18.46 12.31 10.94
C ASP A 195 -18.77 13.02 12.25
N GLN A 196 -19.89 12.67 12.89
CA GLN A 196 -20.26 13.18 14.20
C GLN A 196 -19.23 12.77 15.27
N CYS A 197 -18.81 11.50 15.25
CA CYS A 197 -17.80 10.98 16.16
C CYS A 197 -16.46 11.70 15.97
N ALA A 198 -15.99 11.85 14.74
CA ALA A 198 -14.75 12.56 14.43
C ALA A 198 -14.82 14.05 14.83
N THR A 199 -15.96 14.69 14.67
CA THR A 199 -16.16 16.07 15.13
C THR A 199 -16.04 16.19 16.65
N ARG A 200 -16.64 15.25 17.39
CA ARG A 200 -16.51 15.17 18.85
C ARG A 200 -15.05 14.88 19.27
N LEU A 201 -14.41 13.94 18.61
CA LEU A 201 -13.01 13.57 18.87
C LEU A 201 -12.06 14.76 18.67
N ARG A 202 -12.21 15.52 17.58
CA ARG A 202 -11.41 16.74 17.31
C ARG A 202 -11.55 17.81 18.40
N SER A 203 -12.70 17.90 19.07
CA SER A 203 -12.93 18.87 20.15
C SER A 203 -12.36 18.43 21.50
N ARG A 204 -11.92 17.18 21.63
CA ARG A 204 -11.40 16.63 22.88
C ARG A 204 -10.04 17.22 23.23
N PRO A 205 -9.83 17.75 24.46
CA PRO A 205 -8.53 18.28 24.87
C PRO A 205 -7.44 17.18 25.03
N ASP A 206 -7.86 15.95 25.33
CA ASP A 206 -7.01 14.77 25.51
C ASP A 206 -6.70 14.04 24.20
N LEU A 207 -7.17 14.50 23.02
CA LEU A 207 -6.79 13.94 21.73
C LEU A 207 -5.29 14.05 21.51
N SER A 208 -4.66 12.94 21.19
CA SER A 208 -3.21 12.80 20.96
C SER A 208 -2.92 12.30 19.54
N GLU A 209 -1.66 12.50 19.09
CA GLU A 209 -1.17 11.91 17.84
C GLU A 209 -1.24 10.37 17.87
N ALA A 210 -1.01 9.76 19.03
CA ALA A 210 -1.12 8.30 19.19
C ALA A 210 -2.52 7.78 18.88
N ASP A 211 -3.56 8.53 19.28
CA ASP A 211 -4.96 8.18 18.97
C ASP A 211 -5.21 8.22 17.47
N ALA A 212 -4.78 9.29 16.80
CA ALA A 212 -4.91 9.45 15.35
C ALA A 212 -4.15 8.36 14.59
N GLN A 213 -2.91 8.07 14.99
CA GLN A 213 -2.08 7.02 14.37
C GLN A 213 -2.66 5.62 14.55
N THR A 214 -3.26 5.34 15.70
CA THR A 214 -3.90 4.03 15.97
C THR A 214 -5.03 3.73 14.99
N ILE A 215 -5.83 4.74 14.62
CA ILE A 215 -7.01 4.53 13.77
C ILE A 215 -6.76 4.82 12.29
N ALA A 216 -5.67 5.50 11.92
CA ALA A 216 -5.37 5.87 10.55
C ALA A 216 -5.43 4.69 9.55
N PRO A 217 -4.86 3.49 9.85
CA PRO A 217 -4.96 2.35 8.93
C PRO A 217 -6.40 1.88 8.68
N ALA A 218 -7.25 1.93 9.71
CA ALA A 218 -8.66 1.56 9.58
C ALA A 218 -9.44 2.60 8.76
N LEU A 219 -9.19 3.89 8.96
CA LEU A 219 -9.77 4.98 8.18
C LEU A 219 -9.36 4.92 6.71
N VAL A 220 -8.08 4.66 6.41
CA VAL A 220 -7.61 4.43 5.04
C VAL A 220 -8.33 3.23 4.40
N SER A 221 -8.48 2.13 5.14
CA SER A 221 -9.21 0.95 4.66
C SER A 221 -10.68 1.25 4.37
N ALA A 222 -11.28 2.17 5.12
CA ALA A 222 -12.66 2.64 4.95
C ALA A 222 -12.80 3.74 3.89
N LYS A 223 -11.71 4.18 3.27
CA LYS A 223 -11.63 5.33 2.33
C LYS A 223 -12.16 6.63 2.96
N ARG A 224 -11.70 6.89 4.17
CA ARG A 224 -12.06 8.06 4.99
C ARG A 224 -10.82 8.87 5.39
N GLU A 225 -9.94 9.10 4.43
CA GLU A 225 -8.75 9.93 4.59
C GLU A 225 -9.11 11.37 4.95
N ASP A 226 -10.32 11.83 4.59
CA ASP A 226 -10.90 13.10 5.03
C ASP A 226 -10.96 13.26 6.56
N LEU A 227 -11.24 12.16 7.28
CA LEU A 227 -11.23 12.17 8.74
C LEU A 227 -9.82 12.25 9.31
N ILE A 228 -8.83 11.61 8.66
CA ILE A 228 -7.42 11.73 9.04
C ILE A 228 -6.97 13.18 8.91
N VAL A 229 -7.25 13.81 7.77
CA VAL A 229 -6.94 15.24 7.56
C VAL A 229 -7.52 16.09 8.70
N GLY A 230 -8.80 15.92 8.99
CA GLY A 230 -9.45 16.72 10.02
C GLY A 230 -8.90 16.51 11.43
N LEU A 231 -8.44 15.30 11.78
CA LEU A 231 -7.84 14.98 13.09
C LEU A 231 -6.44 15.56 13.21
N GLU A 232 -5.58 15.32 12.21
CA GLU A 232 -4.20 15.78 12.23
C GLU A 232 -4.12 17.32 12.12
N GLU A 233 -5.01 17.98 11.37
CA GLU A 233 -5.12 19.45 11.38
C GLU A 233 -5.57 20.00 12.75
N ALA A 234 -6.44 19.30 13.46
CA ALA A 234 -6.84 19.69 14.80
C ALA A 234 -5.67 19.59 15.79
N LEU A 235 -4.84 18.57 15.65
CA LEU A 235 -3.61 18.39 16.42
C LEU A 235 -2.56 19.46 16.06
N ALA A 236 -2.37 19.74 14.77
CA ALA A 236 -1.46 20.77 14.29
C ALA A 236 -1.78 22.19 14.81
N LYS A 237 -3.05 22.49 15.07
CA LYS A 237 -3.47 23.77 15.70
C LYS A 237 -3.08 23.88 17.18
N ARG A 238 -2.76 22.76 17.82
CA ARG A 238 -2.41 22.70 19.26
C ARG A 238 -0.91 22.63 19.50
N GLY A 239 -0.15 22.18 18.50
CA GLY A 239 1.30 22.03 18.59
C GLY A 239 1.93 21.57 17.30
N THR A 240 3.25 21.36 17.35
CA THR A 240 4.00 20.83 16.21
C THR A 240 3.77 19.33 16.11
N LEU A 241 3.36 18.85 14.95
CA LEU A 241 3.20 17.42 14.68
C LEU A 241 4.56 16.72 14.58
N SER A 242 4.60 15.47 15.02
CA SER A 242 5.72 14.57 14.79
C SER A 242 5.92 14.28 13.31
N GLY A 243 7.13 13.85 12.93
CA GLY A 243 7.40 13.44 11.54
C GLY A 243 6.47 12.33 11.04
N GLN A 244 6.05 11.41 11.92
CA GLN A 244 5.12 10.34 11.59
C GLN A 244 3.70 10.89 11.32
N SER A 245 3.20 11.80 12.15
CA SER A 245 1.90 12.47 11.94
C SER A 245 1.93 13.34 10.68
N LEU A 246 3.02 14.06 10.42
CA LEU A 246 3.18 14.79 9.17
C LEU A 246 3.15 13.86 7.95
N GLN A 247 3.79 12.69 8.01
CA GLN A 247 3.72 11.71 6.92
C GLN A 247 2.29 11.21 6.70
N THR A 248 1.60 10.83 7.77
CA THR A 248 0.20 10.37 7.72
C THR A 248 -0.73 11.46 7.13
N LEU A 249 -0.57 12.71 7.57
CA LEU A 249 -1.34 13.85 7.06
C LEU A 249 -1.03 14.11 5.57
N GLY A 250 0.25 14.08 5.18
CA GLY A 250 0.66 14.28 3.80
C GLY A 250 0.06 13.23 2.85
N LEU A 251 0.06 11.96 3.25
CA LEU A 251 -0.59 10.88 2.50
C LEU A 251 -2.11 11.04 2.43
N ALA A 252 -2.74 11.50 3.53
CA ALA A 252 -4.17 11.74 3.55
C ALA A 252 -4.57 12.92 2.64
N TYR A 253 -3.78 13.99 2.60
CA TYR A 253 -3.96 15.09 1.65
C TYR A 253 -3.88 14.63 0.20
N GLU A 254 -2.93 13.76 -0.14
CA GLU A 254 -2.84 13.20 -1.49
C GLU A 254 -4.13 12.45 -1.88
N LYS A 255 -4.62 11.56 -1.00
CA LYS A 255 -5.83 10.77 -1.27
C LYS A 255 -7.10 11.63 -1.35
N THR A 256 -7.11 12.79 -0.70
CA THR A 256 -8.21 13.76 -0.78
C THR A 256 -8.03 14.77 -1.92
N GLY A 257 -6.97 14.66 -2.72
CA GLY A 257 -6.70 15.51 -3.88
C GLY A 257 -6.06 16.87 -3.56
N GLN A 258 -5.66 17.09 -2.31
CA GLN A 258 -4.99 18.31 -1.83
C GLN A 258 -3.47 18.18 -2.05
N LEU A 259 -3.06 18.15 -3.34
CA LEU A 259 -1.70 17.77 -3.74
C LEU A 259 -0.62 18.78 -3.28
N SER A 260 -0.96 20.07 -3.21
CA SER A 260 -0.02 21.11 -2.76
C SER A 260 0.27 20.99 -1.26
N GLU A 261 -0.78 20.76 -0.47
CA GLU A 261 -0.72 20.54 0.97
C GLU A 261 0.02 19.23 1.26
N SER A 262 -0.26 18.17 0.48
CA SER A 262 0.43 16.89 0.57
C SER A 262 1.93 17.07 0.41
N ARG A 263 2.37 17.69 -0.69
CA ARG A 263 3.79 17.94 -0.97
C ARG A 263 4.48 18.69 0.17
N SER A 264 3.93 19.85 0.53
CA SER A 264 4.50 20.69 1.60
C SER A 264 4.60 19.95 2.94
N THR A 265 3.60 19.13 3.25
CA THR A 265 3.54 18.36 4.50
C THR A 265 4.53 17.19 4.48
N LEU A 266 4.67 16.47 3.35
CA LEU A 266 5.65 15.39 3.19
C LEU A 266 7.09 15.92 3.20
N GLU A 267 7.38 17.12 2.65
CA GLU A 267 8.69 17.77 2.75
C GLU A 267 9.06 18.08 4.22
N LYS A 268 8.09 18.55 5.01
CA LYS A 268 8.27 18.74 6.47
C LYS A 268 8.49 17.41 7.19
N ALA A 269 7.73 16.36 6.83
CA ALA A 269 7.91 15.03 7.39
C ALA A 269 9.32 14.50 7.12
N PHE A 270 9.79 14.61 5.88
CA PHE A 270 11.14 14.22 5.47
C PHE A 270 12.21 14.92 6.30
N SER A 271 12.10 16.25 6.44
CA SER A 271 13.03 17.04 7.24
C SER A 271 12.99 16.65 8.73
N SER A 272 11.79 16.42 9.29
CA SER A 272 11.59 16.06 10.70
C SER A 272 12.12 14.66 11.04
N LEU A 273 12.08 13.72 10.09
CA LEU A 273 12.56 12.34 10.25
C LEU A 273 14.05 12.17 9.91
N GLY A 274 14.81 13.27 9.82
CA GLY A 274 16.25 13.28 9.65
C GLY A 274 16.71 13.13 8.20
N SER A 275 15.86 13.45 7.22
CA SER A 275 16.18 13.51 5.78
C SER A 275 16.80 12.22 5.22
N SER A 276 16.37 11.06 5.74
CA SER A 276 16.91 9.75 5.35
C SER A 276 15.83 8.72 4.93
N SER A 277 14.57 9.14 4.87
CA SER A 277 13.46 8.24 4.51
C SER A 277 13.28 8.18 3.00
N THR A 278 13.71 7.09 2.37
CA THR A 278 13.45 6.83 0.93
C THR A 278 11.97 6.69 0.64
N ASP A 279 11.18 6.14 1.57
CA ASP A 279 9.73 5.99 1.41
C ASP A 279 9.04 7.34 1.21
N ILE A 280 9.40 8.36 1.99
CA ILE A 280 8.82 9.71 1.83
C ILE A 280 9.23 10.34 0.49
N LEU A 281 10.45 10.11 0.03
CA LEU A 281 10.89 10.62 -1.27
C LEU A 281 10.13 9.94 -2.42
N LEU A 282 9.81 8.65 -2.32
CA LEU A 282 8.96 7.95 -3.28
C LEU A 282 7.54 8.52 -3.30
N GLU A 283 6.98 8.84 -2.12
CA GLU A 283 5.66 9.48 -2.03
C GLU A 283 5.68 10.91 -2.61
N LEU A 284 6.72 11.70 -2.33
CA LEU A 284 6.91 13.02 -2.94
C LEU A 284 7.04 12.94 -4.47
N ALA A 285 7.73 11.93 -4.98
CA ALA A 285 7.82 11.70 -6.42
C ALA A 285 6.43 11.38 -7.03
N ARG A 286 5.61 10.58 -6.34
CA ARG A 286 4.24 10.26 -6.76
C ARG A 286 3.35 11.51 -6.75
N VAL A 287 3.39 12.30 -5.69
CA VAL A 287 2.65 13.57 -5.61
C VAL A 287 3.10 14.54 -6.71
N GLY A 288 4.41 14.63 -6.97
CA GLY A 288 4.96 15.44 -8.07
C GLY A 288 4.45 14.97 -9.44
N GLN A 289 4.35 13.66 -9.67
CA GLN A 289 3.76 13.07 -10.88
C GLN A 289 2.29 13.47 -11.04
N ASP A 290 1.48 13.38 -9.96
CA ASP A 290 0.06 13.74 -9.97
C ASP A 290 -0.13 15.26 -10.22
N GLN A 291 0.77 16.08 -9.71
CA GLN A 291 0.84 17.52 -10.00
C GLN A 291 1.37 17.84 -11.42
N LYS A 292 1.83 16.84 -12.17
CA LYS A 292 2.55 16.98 -13.45
C LYS A 292 3.88 17.75 -13.33
N ASP A 293 4.41 17.87 -12.11
CA ASP A 293 5.77 18.35 -11.85
C ASP A 293 6.78 17.21 -12.00
N TYR A 294 6.96 16.77 -13.22
CA TYR A 294 7.83 15.64 -13.53
C TYR A 294 9.30 15.91 -13.18
N LYS A 295 9.74 17.17 -13.27
CA LYS A 295 11.10 17.54 -12.90
C LYS A 295 11.32 17.38 -11.38
N GLY A 296 10.39 17.85 -10.58
CA GLY A 296 10.42 17.65 -9.12
C GLY A 296 10.36 16.17 -8.76
N ALA A 297 9.47 15.41 -9.40
CA ALA A 297 9.34 13.97 -9.18
C ALA A 297 10.65 13.20 -9.46
N LEU A 298 11.31 13.48 -10.60
CA LEU A 298 12.62 12.90 -10.93
C LEU A 298 13.70 13.30 -9.92
N GLY A 299 13.66 14.53 -9.40
CA GLY A 299 14.60 15.01 -8.37
C GLY A 299 14.46 14.23 -7.07
N TYR A 300 13.23 13.95 -6.61
CA TYR A 300 13.01 13.12 -5.41
C TYR A 300 13.47 11.68 -5.60
N LEU A 301 13.23 11.09 -6.78
CA LEU A 301 13.72 9.74 -7.09
C LEU A 301 15.24 9.65 -7.13
N ALA A 302 15.91 10.66 -7.68
CA ALA A 302 17.36 10.73 -7.67
C ALA A 302 17.90 10.82 -6.26
N HIS A 303 17.33 11.68 -5.40
CA HIS A 303 17.72 11.75 -3.99
C HIS A 303 17.46 10.44 -3.25
N ALA A 304 16.35 9.76 -3.53
CA ALA A 304 16.09 8.44 -2.97
C ALA A 304 17.17 7.41 -3.37
N GLU A 305 17.62 7.45 -4.63
CA GLU A 305 18.66 6.57 -5.13
C GLU A 305 20.03 6.82 -4.46
N ASP A 306 20.37 8.08 -4.22
CA ASP A 306 21.59 8.44 -3.48
C ASP A 306 21.57 7.90 -2.04
N LEU A 307 20.40 7.92 -1.39
CA LEU A 307 20.24 7.39 -0.03
C LEU A 307 20.23 5.86 0.02
N ASN A 308 19.62 5.21 -0.96
CA ASN A 308 19.50 3.75 -1.00
C ASN A 308 19.71 3.18 -2.42
N PRO A 309 20.96 3.11 -2.91
CA PRO A 309 21.28 2.68 -4.27
C PRO A 309 21.00 1.19 -4.53
N LYS A 310 20.67 0.41 -3.49
CA LYS A 310 20.38 -1.03 -3.59
C LYS A 310 18.87 -1.33 -3.64
N ASP A 311 18.02 -0.33 -3.50
CA ASP A 311 16.58 -0.49 -3.61
C ASP A 311 16.15 -0.48 -5.08
N ALA A 312 15.78 -1.65 -5.59
CA ALA A 312 15.34 -1.82 -6.97
C ALA A 312 14.05 -1.05 -7.30
N THR A 313 13.26 -0.69 -6.30
CA THR A 313 12.00 0.05 -6.46
C THR A 313 12.24 1.46 -7.00
N ILE A 314 13.33 2.09 -6.59
CA ILE A 314 13.66 3.47 -6.97
C ILE A 314 13.90 3.60 -8.48
N PRO A 315 14.87 2.88 -9.09
CA PRO A 315 15.08 2.94 -10.53
C PRO A 315 13.86 2.41 -11.30
N TYR A 316 13.06 1.51 -10.74
CA TYR A 316 11.81 1.09 -11.35
C TYR A 316 10.82 2.26 -11.48
N TYR A 317 10.54 3.01 -10.42
CA TYR A 317 9.65 4.18 -10.49
C TYR A 317 10.20 5.28 -11.39
N PHE A 318 11.52 5.49 -11.37
CA PHE A 318 12.17 6.41 -12.32
C PHE A 318 11.88 6.00 -13.76
N GLY A 319 12.04 4.72 -14.09
CA GLY A 319 11.74 4.18 -15.41
C GLY A 319 10.27 4.30 -15.80
N VAL A 320 9.33 4.05 -14.87
CA VAL A 320 7.89 4.24 -15.10
C VAL A 320 7.58 5.71 -15.43
N LEU A 321 8.16 6.64 -14.70
CA LEU A 321 7.97 8.07 -14.95
C LEU A 321 8.55 8.49 -16.30
N CYS A 322 9.74 7.98 -16.65
CA CYS A 322 10.34 8.20 -17.97
C CYS A 322 9.45 7.66 -19.11
N LEU A 323 8.81 6.49 -18.92
CA LEU A 323 7.84 5.97 -19.90
C LEU A 323 6.66 6.92 -20.13
N GLN A 324 6.10 7.48 -19.06
CA GLN A 324 5.00 8.45 -19.19
C GLN A 324 5.42 9.71 -19.94
N LEU A 325 6.70 10.08 -19.84
CA LEU A 325 7.30 11.19 -20.55
C LEU A 325 7.78 10.82 -21.97
N ASN A 326 7.58 9.57 -22.40
CA ASN A 326 8.09 9.02 -23.66
C ASN A 326 9.62 9.08 -23.77
N LEU A 327 10.33 9.04 -22.65
CA LEU A 327 11.79 9.01 -22.53
C LEU A 327 12.26 7.56 -22.55
N LEU A 328 12.17 6.90 -23.70
CA LEU A 328 12.32 5.44 -23.82
C LEU A 328 13.73 4.97 -23.44
N ALA A 329 14.78 5.70 -23.81
CA ALA A 329 16.16 5.33 -23.51
C ALA A 329 16.47 5.40 -22.00
N GLU A 330 15.95 6.43 -21.33
CA GLU A 330 16.06 6.60 -19.87
C GLU A 330 15.27 5.54 -19.14
N ALA A 331 14.05 5.28 -19.60
CA ALA A 331 13.18 4.23 -19.06
C ALA A 331 13.87 2.86 -19.12
N GLN A 332 14.45 2.53 -20.28
CA GLN A 332 15.15 1.27 -20.47
C GLN A 332 16.38 1.13 -19.57
N ARG A 333 17.18 2.19 -19.43
CA ARG A 333 18.35 2.20 -18.52
C ARG A 333 17.93 1.99 -17.07
N ALA A 334 16.90 2.71 -16.64
CA ALA A 334 16.39 2.63 -15.26
C ALA A 334 15.76 1.25 -14.97
N MET A 335 14.94 0.71 -15.90
CA MET A 335 14.39 -0.64 -15.77
C MET A 335 15.48 -1.71 -15.76
N GLY A 336 16.54 -1.55 -16.58
CA GLY A 336 17.71 -2.44 -16.58
C GLY A 336 18.43 -2.44 -15.25
N LYS A 337 18.56 -1.28 -14.58
CA LYS A 337 19.12 -1.18 -13.23
C LYS A 337 18.25 -1.89 -12.20
N ALA A 338 16.93 -1.70 -12.25
CA ALA A 338 15.99 -2.41 -11.37
C ALA A 338 16.11 -3.93 -11.53
N LEU A 339 16.18 -4.44 -12.76
CA LEU A 339 16.37 -5.86 -13.07
C LEU A 339 17.74 -6.39 -12.63
N THR A 340 18.78 -5.56 -12.63
CA THR A 340 20.10 -5.97 -12.11
C THR A 340 20.04 -6.20 -10.60
N LEU A 341 19.26 -5.39 -9.88
CA LEU A 341 19.08 -5.49 -8.42
C LEU A 341 18.12 -6.62 -8.02
N ASP A 342 17.04 -6.83 -8.78
CA ASP A 342 16.04 -7.88 -8.55
C ASP A 342 15.58 -8.52 -9.86
N PRO A 343 16.34 -9.53 -10.38
CA PRO A 343 16.08 -10.15 -11.68
C PRO A 343 14.79 -10.97 -11.74
N ASP A 344 14.29 -11.42 -10.60
CA ASP A 344 13.12 -12.30 -10.51
C ASP A 344 11.83 -11.54 -10.16
N ASN A 345 11.86 -10.20 -10.24
CA ASN A 345 10.66 -9.40 -10.03
C ASN A 345 9.76 -9.43 -11.28
N PRO A 346 8.50 -9.90 -11.15
CA PRO A 346 7.61 -9.95 -12.31
C PRO A 346 7.32 -8.58 -12.91
N SER A 347 7.09 -7.56 -12.08
CA SER A 347 6.75 -6.21 -12.56
C SER A 347 7.90 -5.58 -13.35
N TYR A 348 9.14 -5.82 -12.93
CA TYR A 348 10.31 -5.27 -13.63
C TYR A 348 10.53 -5.96 -14.99
N ASN A 349 10.35 -7.28 -15.06
CA ASN A 349 10.41 -8.03 -16.32
C ASN A 349 9.30 -7.57 -17.28
N TYR A 350 8.06 -7.43 -16.80
CA TYR A 350 6.95 -6.96 -17.63
C TYR A 350 7.21 -5.54 -18.18
N SER A 351 7.63 -4.61 -17.32
CA SER A 351 7.88 -3.22 -17.70
C SER A 351 9.08 -3.08 -18.63
N MET A 352 10.15 -3.88 -18.41
CA MET A 352 11.28 -3.92 -19.32
C MET A 352 10.87 -4.44 -20.69
N GLY A 353 10.06 -5.51 -20.76
CA GLY A 353 9.48 -5.99 -22.01
C GLY A 353 8.66 -4.90 -22.73
N ALA A 354 7.80 -4.20 -21.99
CA ALA A 354 6.97 -3.14 -22.52
C ALA A 354 7.81 -1.99 -23.12
N VAL A 355 8.85 -1.54 -22.42
CA VAL A 355 9.76 -0.49 -22.93
C VAL A 355 10.52 -0.97 -24.16
N THR A 356 11.05 -2.19 -24.11
CA THR A 356 11.90 -2.75 -25.17
C THR A 356 11.13 -2.92 -26.50
N VAL A 357 9.81 -3.21 -26.44
CA VAL A 357 8.97 -3.25 -27.65
C VAL A 357 9.06 -1.96 -28.45
N PHE A 358 9.22 -0.81 -27.79
CA PHE A 358 9.25 0.51 -28.43
C PHE A 358 10.66 1.03 -28.70
N SER A 359 11.67 0.62 -27.91
CA SER A 359 13.06 1.11 -28.07
C SER A 359 13.89 0.24 -29.01
N ASP A 360 13.91 -1.07 -28.80
CA ASP A 360 14.82 -2.01 -29.48
C ASP A 360 14.10 -2.97 -30.44
N GLY A 361 12.79 -3.00 -30.34
CA GLY A 361 11.95 -3.84 -31.15
C GLY A 361 11.33 -5.03 -30.39
N PRO A 362 10.32 -5.66 -31.02
CA PRO A 362 9.54 -6.69 -30.36
C PRO A 362 10.33 -7.98 -30.08
N GLU A 363 11.30 -8.33 -30.91
CA GLU A 363 12.11 -9.55 -30.75
C GLU A 363 12.92 -9.51 -29.45
N GLN A 364 13.48 -8.34 -29.12
CA GLN A 364 14.24 -8.12 -27.90
C GLN A 364 13.37 -8.08 -26.64
N ALA A 365 12.08 -7.79 -26.80
CA ALA A 365 11.13 -7.76 -25.70
C ALA A 365 10.63 -9.15 -25.27
N ILE A 366 10.59 -10.12 -26.19
CA ILE A 366 10.07 -11.46 -25.98
C ILE A 366 10.66 -12.14 -24.74
N PRO A 367 12.01 -12.19 -24.53
CA PRO A 367 12.60 -12.87 -23.39
C PRO A 367 12.11 -12.32 -22.02
N TYR A 368 11.82 -11.04 -21.93
CA TYR A 368 11.32 -10.41 -20.71
C TYR A 368 9.87 -10.84 -20.40
N PHE A 369 9.01 -10.90 -21.41
CA PHE A 369 7.64 -11.38 -21.22
C PHE A 369 7.60 -12.90 -20.97
N GLU A 370 8.47 -13.68 -21.56
CA GLU A 370 8.65 -15.12 -21.24
C GLU A 370 9.08 -15.31 -19.80
N LYS A 371 10.05 -14.51 -19.30
CA LYS A 371 10.47 -14.52 -17.91
C LYS A 371 9.32 -14.12 -16.99
N TYR A 372 8.56 -13.09 -17.36
CA TYR A 372 7.35 -12.70 -16.62
C TYR A 372 6.38 -13.88 -16.49
N LEU A 373 6.08 -14.58 -17.58
CA LEU A 373 5.15 -15.72 -17.58
C LEU A 373 5.71 -16.94 -16.84
N LYS A 374 7.03 -17.14 -16.77
CA LYS A 374 7.61 -18.13 -15.85
C LYS A 374 7.32 -17.82 -14.39
N LEU A 375 7.33 -16.55 -14.03
CA LEU A 375 7.05 -16.08 -12.66
C LEU A 375 5.53 -15.97 -12.37
N LYS A 376 4.71 -15.71 -13.38
CA LYS A 376 3.24 -15.54 -13.33
C LYS A 376 2.56 -16.33 -14.46
N PRO A 377 2.54 -17.67 -14.42
CA PRO A 377 2.21 -18.51 -15.58
C PRO A 377 0.78 -18.35 -16.15
N LYS A 378 -0.16 -17.88 -15.35
CA LYS A 378 -1.58 -17.75 -15.74
C LYS A 378 -2.05 -16.30 -15.84
N ASP A 379 -1.15 -15.34 -15.83
CA ASP A 379 -1.55 -13.92 -15.95
C ASP A 379 -1.93 -13.61 -17.40
N PRO A 380 -3.21 -13.29 -17.70
CA PRO A 380 -3.67 -13.02 -19.06
C PRO A 380 -3.02 -11.78 -19.67
N ARG A 381 -2.55 -10.82 -18.86
CA ARG A 381 -1.82 -9.63 -19.33
C ARG A 381 -0.45 -10.01 -19.86
N GLY A 382 0.23 -10.95 -19.19
CA GLY A 382 1.52 -11.49 -19.67
C GLY A 382 1.37 -12.23 -20.99
N GLN A 383 0.30 -13.06 -21.13
CA GLN A 383 -0.02 -13.74 -22.37
C GLN A 383 -0.35 -12.78 -23.49
N LEU A 384 -1.14 -11.73 -23.20
CA LEU A 384 -1.42 -10.66 -24.15
C LEU A 384 -0.15 -9.95 -24.62
N ALA A 385 0.72 -9.55 -23.67
CA ALA A 385 1.93 -8.80 -23.98
C ALA A 385 2.91 -9.65 -24.81
N LEU A 386 3.10 -10.93 -24.46
CA LEU A 386 3.94 -11.85 -25.23
C LEU A 386 3.35 -12.11 -26.62
N GLY A 387 2.05 -12.37 -26.70
CA GLY A 387 1.36 -12.56 -27.99
C GLY A 387 1.45 -11.34 -28.89
N ALA A 388 1.26 -10.14 -28.32
CA ALA A 388 1.41 -8.88 -29.06
C ALA A 388 2.86 -8.64 -29.53
N ALA A 389 3.86 -9.00 -28.74
CA ALA A 389 5.27 -8.92 -29.12
C ALA A 389 5.56 -9.85 -30.31
N TYR A 390 5.10 -11.10 -30.27
CA TYR A 390 5.22 -12.04 -31.39
C TYR A 390 4.52 -11.53 -32.65
N VAL A 391 3.32 -10.95 -32.54
CA VAL A 391 2.62 -10.35 -33.71
C VAL A 391 3.42 -9.21 -34.31
N ARG A 392 4.02 -8.37 -33.50
CA ARG A 392 4.87 -7.25 -33.99
C ARG A 392 6.18 -7.75 -34.61
N ALA A 393 6.72 -8.86 -34.09
CA ALA A 393 7.86 -9.59 -34.66
C ALA A 393 7.48 -10.41 -35.92
N LYS A 394 6.20 -10.42 -36.31
CA LYS A 394 5.62 -11.22 -37.40
C LYS A 394 5.73 -12.75 -37.19
N ASP A 395 5.94 -13.20 -35.96
CA ASP A 395 5.83 -14.60 -35.58
C ASP A 395 4.40 -14.91 -35.12
N TYR A 396 3.50 -15.01 -36.09
CA TYR A 396 2.09 -15.23 -35.81
C TYR A 396 1.83 -16.61 -35.21
N ALA A 397 2.63 -17.63 -35.58
CA ALA A 397 2.49 -18.98 -35.07
C ALA A 397 2.71 -19.06 -33.56
N ALA A 398 3.73 -18.37 -33.04
CA ALA A 398 3.99 -18.28 -31.61
C ALA A 398 2.98 -17.35 -30.89
N GLY A 399 2.51 -16.29 -31.54
CA GLY A 399 1.58 -15.33 -30.94
C GLY A 399 0.15 -15.85 -30.78
N LEU A 400 -0.36 -16.64 -31.72
CA LEU A 400 -1.74 -17.11 -31.75
C LEU A 400 -2.20 -17.83 -30.47
N PRO A 401 -1.49 -18.83 -29.93
CA PRO A 401 -1.93 -19.53 -28.71
C PRO A 401 -2.02 -18.60 -27.50
N MET A 402 -1.07 -17.66 -27.37
CA MET A 402 -1.04 -16.67 -26.27
C MET A 402 -2.25 -15.73 -26.34
N LEU A 403 -2.56 -15.23 -27.55
CA LEU A 403 -3.67 -14.32 -27.75
C LEU A 403 -5.04 -15.03 -27.58
N ARG A 404 -5.19 -16.27 -28.01
CA ARG A 404 -6.43 -17.04 -27.79
C ARG A 404 -6.71 -17.28 -26.32
N GLU A 405 -5.69 -17.64 -25.55
CA GLU A 405 -5.82 -17.77 -24.11
C GLU A 405 -6.19 -16.44 -23.45
N SER A 406 -5.48 -15.37 -23.80
CA SER A 406 -5.77 -14.02 -23.29
C SER A 406 -7.18 -13.53 -23.68
N ALA A 407 -7.70 -13.89 -24.86
CA ALA A 407 -9.04 -13.53 -25.31
C ALA A 407 -10.17 -14.17 -24.48
N SER A 408 -9.88 -15.25 -23.74
CA SER A 408 -10.84 -15.90 -22.84
C SER A 408 -11.11 -15.10 -21.55
N HIS A 409 -10.29 -14.10 -21.25
CA HIS A 409 -10.36 -13.28 -20.04
C HIS A 409 -10.93 -11.89 -20.35
N SER A 410 -11.99 -11.49 -19.63
CA SER A 410 -12.73 -10.24 -19.90
C SER A 410 -11.86 -8.97 -19.87
N GLU A 411 -10.82 -8.94 -19.04
CA GLU A 411 -9.91 -7.78 -18.89
C GLU A 411 -8.97 -7.59 -20.10
N THR A 412 -8.66 -8.66 -20.83
CA THR A 412 -7.74 -8.65 -21.98
C THR A 412 -8.42 -8.95 -23.32
N ALA A 413 -9.66 -9.44 -23.28
CA ALA A 413 -10.40 -9.92 -24.46
C ALA A 413 -10.42 -8.92 -25.62
N SER A 414 -10.73 -7.65 -25.33
CA SER A 414 -10.81 -6.62 -26.37
C SER A 414 -9.49 -6.50 -27.15
N THR A 415 -8.38 -6.33 -26.43
CA THR A 415 -7.07 -6.17 -27.06
C THR A 415 -6.58 -7.47 -27.72
N ALA A 416 -6.85 -8.61 -27.11
CA ALA A 416 -6.50 -9.91 -27.70
C ALA A 416 -7.23 -10.15 -29.04
N HIS A 417 -8.54 -9.92 -29.11
CA HIS A 417 -9.32 -9.99 -30.34
C HIS A 417 -8.86 -8.98 -31.40
N TYR A 418 -8.42 -7.79 -30.99
CA TYR A 418 -7.80 -6.84 -31.91
C TYR A 418 -6.53 -7.41 -32.57
N TYR A 419 -5.62 -8.02 -31.79
CA TYR A 419 -4.41 -8.62 -32.36
C TYR A 419 -4.73 -9.85 -33.21
N LEU A 420 -5.71 -10.69 -32.82
CA LEU A 420 -6.19 -11.80 -33.66
C LEU A 420 -6.73 -11.29 -35.01
N GLY A 421 -7.51 -10.23 -35.00
CA GLY A 421 -7.99 -9.58 -36.22
C GLY A 421 -6.87 -9.03 -37.10
N ARG A 422 -5.82 -8.46 -36.47
CA ARG A 422 -4.63 -8.00 -37.22
C ARG A 422 -3.89 -9.15 -37.91
N ILE A 423 -3.69 -10.27 -37.21
CA ILE A 423 -3.07 -11.46 -37.82
C ILE A 423 -3.85 -11.88 -39.07
N LEU A 424 -5.16 -12.01 -38.94
CA LEU A 424 -6.04 -12.43 -40.06
C LEU A 424 -6.01 -11.43 -41.26
N ASN A 425 -5.90 -10.12 -40.98
CA ASN A 425 -5.71 -9.13 -42.00
C ASN A 425 -4.37 -9.30 -42.76
N GLU A 426 -3.28 -9.57 -42.05
CA GLU A 426 -1.96 -9.81 -42.63
C GLU A 426 -1.88 -11.14 -43.40
N GLU A 427 -2.63 -12.16 -42.97
CA GLU A 427 -2.77 -13.45 -43.64
C GLU A 427 -3.73 -13.41 -44.84
N GLY A 428 -4.42 -12.29 -45.07
CA GLY A 428 -5.32 -12.10 -46.19
C GLY A 428 -6.71 -12.72 -46.00
N ASP A 429 -7.12 -12.93 -44.76
CA ASP A 429 -8.51 -13.33 -44.37
C ASP A 429 -9.28 -12.12 -43.79
N PRO A 430 -9.77 -11.17 -44.60
CA PRO A 430 -10.53 -10.04 -44.08
C PRO A 430 -11.89 -10.44 -43.49
N GLN A 431 -12.43 -11.63 -43.85
CA GLN A 431 -13.70 -12.09 -43.30
C GLN A 431 -13.53 -12.56 -41.85
N GLY A 432 -12.51 -13.34 -41.55
CA GLY A 432 -12.13 -13.73 -40.18
C GLY A 432 -11.74 -12.50 -39.35
N ALA A 433 -10.97 -11.59 -39.93
CA ALA A 433 -10.56 -10.34 -39.28
C ALA A 433 -11.77 -9.50 -38.82
N ILE A 434 -12.81 -9.36 -39.65
CA ILE A 434 -14.05 -8.65 -39.30
C ILE A 434 -14.72 -9.29 -38.08
N GLN A 435 -14.73 -10.63 -37.99
CA GLN A 435 -15.34 -11.33 -36.86
C GLN A 435 -14.60 -11.04 -35.55
N GLU A 436 -13.29 -11.19 -35.56
CA GLU A 436 -12.44 -10.92 -34.39
C GLU A 436 -12.51 -9.46 -33.95
N LEU A 437 -12.42 -8.51 -34.90
CA LEU A 437 -12.49 -7.09 -34.59
C LEU A 437 -13.85 -6.65 -34.04
N ARG A 438 -14.94 -7.27 -34.48
CA ARG A 438 -16.26 -7.06 -33.88
C ARG A 438 -16.36 -7.60 -32.45
N LEU A 439 -15.69 -8.73 -32.13
CA LEU A 439 -15.57 -9.21 -30.75
C LEU A 439 -14.77 -8.26 -29.88
N SER A 440 -13.67 -7.70 -30.42
CA SER A 440 -12.90 -6.64 -29.77
C SER A 440 -13.80 -5.45 -29.42
N LEU A 441 -14.53 -4.93 -30.39
CA LEU A 441 -15.41 -3.77 -30.25
C LEU A 441 -16.66 -4.05 -29.39
N LYS A 442 -17.12 -5.30 -29.30
CA LYS A 442 -18.18 -5.68 -28.36
C LYS A 442 -17.74 -5.49 -26.90
N SER A 443 -16.48 -5.75 -26.59
CA SER A 443 -15.90 -5.58 -25.25
C SER A 443 -15.45 -4.14 -24.98
N ASN A 444 -15.04 -3.40 -26.01
CA ASN A 444 -14.65 -1.99 -25.92
C ASN A 444 -15.05 -1.27 -27.21
N THR A 445 -16.21 -0.62 -27.20
CA THR A 445 -16.76 0.11 -28.37
C THR A 445 -15.94 1.33 -28.78
N ASN A 446 -15.17 1.89 -27.86
CA ASN A 446 -14.35 3.09 -28.06
C ASN A 446 -12.86 2.75 -28.22
N TYR A 447 -12.54 1.84 -29.15
CA TYR A 447 -11.18 1.39 -29.43
C TYR A 447 -10.74 1.80 -30.84
N PRO A 448 -10.06 2.98 -31.01
CA PRO A 448 -9.72 3.52 -32.31
C PRO A 448 -8.89 2.58 -33.18
N ASP A 449 -7.90 1.85 -32.59
CA ASP A 449 -7.09 0.90 -33.34
C ASP A 449 -7.93 -0.25 -33.93
N ALA A 450 -8.88 -0.79 -33.15
CA ALA A 450 -9.75 -1.87 -33.63
C ALA A 450 -10.73 -1.38 -34.72
N LEU A 451 -11.25 -0.16 -34.58
CA LEU A 451 -12.08 0.49 -35.61
C LEU A 451 -11.30 0.72 -36.91
N ALA A 452 -10.06 1.18 -36.81
CA ALA A 452 -9.18 1.40 -37.96
C ALA A 452 -8.88 0.07 -38.69
N GLU A 453 -8.54 -0.99 -37.93
CA GLU A 453 -8.30 -2.33 -38.51
C GLU A 453 -9.58 -2.94 -39.09
N LEU A 454 -10.74 -2.72 -38.49
CA LEU A 454 -12.05 -3.11 -39.07
C LEU A 454 -12.31 -2.36 -40.38
N GLY A 455 -12.02 -1.06 -40.42
CA GLY A 455 -12.06 -0.27 -41.63
C GLY A 455 -11.16 -0.84 -42.72
N ARG A 456 -9.93 -1.29 -42.37
CA ARG A 456 -9.01 -1.98 -43.30
C ARG A 456 -9.60 -3.26 -43.89
N SER A 457 -10.17 -4.11 -43.02
CA SER A 457 -10.79 -5.38 -43.41
C SER A 457 -11.98 -5.17 -44.36
N LEU A 458 -12.83 -4.19 -44.05
CA LEU A 458 -13.99 -3.81 -44.88
C LEU A 458 -13.55 -3.24 -46.24
N LEU A 459 -12.49 -2.43 -46.23
CA LEU A 459 -11.88 -1.92 -47.46
C LEU A 459 -11.35 -3.05 -48.37
N ALA A 460 -10.73 -4.08 -47.77
CA ALA A 460 -10.29 -5.27 -48.51
C ALA A 460 -11.47 -6.06 -49.11
N LYS A 461 -12.61 -6.11 -48.39
CA LYS A 461 -13.87 -6.68 -48.89
C LYS A 461 -14.61 -5.80 -49.89
N LYS A 462 -14.09 -4.59 -50.18
CA LYS A 462 -14.72 -3.57 -51.05
C LYS A 462 -16.04 -3.01 -50.50
N ASP A 463 -16.30 -3.19 -49.20
CA ASP A 463 -17.42 -2.53 -48.50
C ASP A 463 -16.99 -1.12 -48.09
N TYR A 464 -16.87 -0.26 -49.10
CA TYR A 464 -16.35 1.10 -48.92
C TYR A 464 -17.21 1.96 -48.00
N ARG A 465 -18.53 1.70 -47.98
CA ARG A 465 -19.48 2.46 -47.14
C ARG A 465 -19.26 2.15 -45.66
N GLN A 466 -19.23 0.88 -45.32
CA GLN A 466 -19.00 0.50 -43.93
C GLN A 466 -17.57 0.85 -43.49
N ALA A 467 -16.57 0.63 -44.36
CA ALA A 467 -15.18 1.04 -44.09
C ALA A 467 -15.09 2.53 -43.69
N GLN A 468 -15.77 3.42 -44.41
CA GLN A 468 -15.77 4.84 -44.08
C GLN A 468 -16.43 5.10 -42.72
N VAL A 469 -17.56 4.47 -42.41
CA VAL A 469 -18.25 4.65 -41.12
C VAL A 469 -17.35 4.29 -39.94
N GLU A 470 -16.64 3.15 -40.03
CA GLU A 470 -15.76 2.72 -38.91
C GLU A 470 -14.52 3.62 -38.80
N LEU A 471 -13.97 4.09 -39.91
CA LEU A 471 -12.83 5.03 -39.94
C LEU A 471 -13.23 6.41 -39.39
N ASP A 472 -14.40 6.92 -39.79
CA ASP A 472 -14.93 8.17 -39.27
C ASP A 472 -15.19 8.07 -37.75
N HIS A 473 -15.66 6.93 -37.26
CA HIS A 473 -15.80 6.67 -35.84
C HIS A 473 -14.43 6.64 -35.12
N ALA A 474 -13.44 5.97 -35.68
CA ALA A 474 -12.08 5.98 -35.13
C ALA A 474 -11.52 7.39 -35.00
N LEU A 475 -11.73 8.24 -36.05
CA LEU A 475 -11.26 9.61 -36.07
C LEU A 475 -12.10 10.57 -35.19
N ALA A 476 -13.37 10.26 -34.95
CA ALA A 476 -14.18 10.99 -33.96
C ALA A 476 -13.65 10.78 -32.54
N LEU A 477 -13.15 9.57 -32.23
CA LEU A 477 -12.53 9.25 -30.94
C LEU A 477 -11.10 9.78 -30.83
N SER A 478 -10.33 9.72 -31.92
CA SER A 478 -8.93 10.13 -31.99
C SER A 478 -8.64 10.79 -33.34
N PRO A 479 -8.82 12.12 -33.48
CA PRO A 479 -8.64 12.83 -34.75
C PRO A 479 -7.24 12.69 -35.37
N ASP A 480 -6.24 12.50 -34.50
CA ASP A 480 -4.83 12.37 -34.88
C ASP A 480 -4.37 10.91 -35.04
N HIS A 481 -5.30 9.96 -35.07
CA HIS A 481 -4.97 8.53 -35.21
C HIS A 481 -4.37 8.25 -36.60
N TYR A 482 -3.05 8.10 -36.68
CA TYR A 482 -2.29 8.03 -37.93
C TYR A 482 -2.79 6.92 -38.85
N GLN A 483 -2.97 5.69 -38.36
CA GLN A 483 -3.40 4.54 -39.14
C GLN A 483 -4.81 4.74 -39.73
N ALA A 484 -5.75 5.27 -38.94
CA ALA A 484 -7.11 5.54 -39.43
C ALA A 484 -7.08 6.58 -40.55
N ASN A 485 -6.30 7.67 -40.40
CA ASN A 485 -6.12 8.68 -41.43
C ASN A 485 -5.49 8.10 -42.72
N LEU A 486 -4.49 7.21 -42.59
CA LEU A 486 -3.84 6.55 -43.71
C LEU A 486 -4.77 5.58 -44.46
N ILE A 487 -5.57 4.80 -43.73
CA ILE A 487 -6.55 3.88 -44.31
C ILE A 487 -7.67 4.67 -45.01
N LEU A 488 -8.11 5.80 -44.42
CA LEU A 488 -9.10 6.69 -45.01
C LEU A 488 -8.58 7.33 -46.31
N LEU A 489 -7.31 7.73 -46.34
CA LEU A 489 -6.65 8.19 -47.57
C LEU A 489 -6.67 7.10 -48.66
N THR A 490 -6.38 5.86 -48.25
CA THR A 490 -6.43 4.71 -49.16
C THR A 490 -7.85 4.49 -49.72
N LEU A 491 -8.86 4.60 -48.84
CA LEU A 491 -10.27 4.51 -49.24
C LEU A 491 -10.62 5.59 -50.27
N TYR A 492 -10.35 6.87 -49.94
CA TYR A 492 -10.65 7.98 -50.86
C TYR A 492 -9.94 7.86 -52.19
N THR A 493 -8.70 7.36 -52.21
CA THR A 493 -7.97 7.08 -53.44
C THR A 493 -8.66 5.99 -54.27
N LYS A 494 -9.15 4.91 -53.66
CA LYS A 494 -9.81 3.81 -54.37
C LYS A 494 -11.16 4.17 -54.96
N ILE A 495 -11.92 5.06 -54.31
CA ILE A 495 -13.25 5.47 -54.75
C ILE A 495 -13.23 6.76 -55.60
N GLY A 496 -12.07 7.41 -55.77
CA GLY A 496 -11.95 8.68 -56.49
C GLY A 496 -12.61 9.85 -55.78
N ASP A 497 -12.61 9.87 -54.43
CA ASP A 497 -13.25 10.92 -53.62
C ASP A 497 -12.45 12.24 -53.69
N ALA A 498 -13.16 13.35 -53.82
CA ALA A 498 -12.55 14.69 -53.90
C ALA A 498 -11.77 15.08 -52.62
N ARG A 499 -12.07 14.44 -51.47
CA ARG A 499 -11.36 14.65 -50.22
C ARG A 499 -9.97 14.02 -50.15
N ARG A 500 -9.55 13.25 -51.13
CA ARG A 500 -8.24 12.58 -51.20
C ARG A 500 -7.07 13.53 -50.92
N ASP A 501 -7.05 14.69 -51.58
CA ASP A 501 -5.91 15.60 -51.51
C ASP A 501 -5.80 16.28 -50.15
N SER A 502 -6.92 16.69 -49.54
CA SER A 502 -6.95 17.20 -48.15
C SER A 502 -6.57 16.12 -47.12
N GLN A 503 -6.99 14.88 -47.35
CA GLN A 503 -6.62 13.76 -46.46
C GLN A 503 -5.14 13.40 -46.58
N SER A 504 -4.56 13.52 -47.80
CA SER A 504 -3.12 13.33 -48.03
C SER A 504 -2.29 14.37 -47.27
N GLN A 505 -2.73 15.63 -47.32
CA GLN A 505 -2.09 16.69 -46.54
C GLN A 505 -2.17 16.41 -45.02
N ARG A 506 -3.34 15.96 -44.53
CA ARG A 506 -3.51 15.62 -43.14
C ARG A 506 -2.57 14.50 -42.65
N VAL A 507 -2.40 13.46 -43.45
CA VAL A 507 -1.46 12.36 -43.16
C VAL A 507 -0.02 12.88 -43.08
N GLU A 508 0.38 13.77 -43.98
CA GLU A 508 1.73 14.37 -43.98
C GLU A 508 1.95 15.29 -42.77
N GLU A 509 0.93 16.08 -42.36
CA GLU A 509 0.96 16.90 -41.16
C GLU A 509 1.15 16.04 -39.89
N LEU A 510 0.42 14.93 -39.78
CA LEU A 510 0.52 14.01 -38.64
C LEU A 510 1.89 13.36 -38.56
N LYS A 511 2.46 12.98 -39.69
CA LYS A 511 3.81 12.43 -39.79
C LYS A 511 4.86 13.44 -39.30
N LYS A 512 4.79 14.67 -39.79
CA LYS A 512 5.69 15.75 -39.40
C LYS A 512 5.57 16.11 -37.93
N ALA A 513 4.34 16.19 -37.37
CA ALA A 513 4.11 16.46 -35.97
C ALA A 513 4.71 15.37 -35.05
N ALA A 514 4.65 14.11 -35.48
CA ALA A 514 5.26 13.00 -34.74
C ALA A 514 6.80 13.10 -34.73
N GLU A 515 7.42 13.50 -35.86
CA GLU A 515 8.86 13.71 -35.98
C GLU A 515 9.33 14.89 -35.10
N GLU A 516 8.62 16.03 -35.13
CA GLU A 516 8.92 17.23 -34.33
C GLU A 516 8.83 16.93 -32.83
N LYS A 517 7.77 16.23 -32.41
CA LYS A 517 7.59 15.82 -31.00
C LYS A 517 8.73 14.92 -30.50
N SER A 518 9.19 13.99 -31.36
CA SER A 518 10.33 13.13 -31.04
C SER A 518 11.63 13.92 -30.85
N GLN A 519 11.86 14.95 -31.73
CA GLN A 519 13.05 15.81 -31.64
C GLN A 519 13.01 16.72 -30.42
N GLU A 520 11.84 17.28 -30.03
CA GLU A 520 11.69 18.13 -28.85
C GLU A 520 11.97 17.34 -27.57
N LEU A 521 11.42 16.15 -27.46
CA LEU A 521 11.69 15.25 -26.32
C LEU A 521 13.19 14.91 -26.22
N SER A 522 13.86 14.64 -27.34
CA SER A 522 15.30 14.39 -27.36
C SER A 522 16.13 15.60 -26.87
N ARG A 523 15.68 16.83 -27.14
CA ARG A 523 16.34 18.06 -26.63
C ARG A 523 16.14 18.25 -25.13
N ILE A 524 14.96 17.92 -24.59
CA ILE A 524 14.67 17.99 -23.15
C ILE A 524 15.54 16.98 -22.38
N ILE A 525 15.77 15.80 -22.94
CA ILE A 525 16.65 14.76 -22.37
C ILE A 525 18.12 15.18 -22.38
N ALA A 526 18.57 15.91 -23.39
CA ALA A 526 19.96 16.39 -23.48
C ALA A 526 20.31 17.43 -22.39
N ILE A 527 19.32 18.02 -21.73
CA ILE A 527 19.51 18.78 -20.50
C ILE A 527 19.69 17.78 -19.36
N ARG A 528 20.94 17.29 -19.19
CA ARG A 528 21.30 16.36 -18.12
C ARG A 528 20.87 16.92 -16.76
N PRO A 529 20.00 16.23 -16.00
CA PRO A 529 19.68 16.65 -14.62
C PRO A 529 20.82 16.37 -13.62
N PHE A 530 21.92 15.71 -14.06
CA PHE A 530 22.95 15.14 -13.19
C PHE A 530 24.37 15.44 -13.67
N ASP A 531 24.69 16.71 -13.94
CA ASP A 531 26.08 17.14 -13.96
C ASP A 531 26.47 17.61 -12.54
N ASN A 532 26.68 16.67 -11.62
CA ASN A 532 27.47 16.88 -10.40
C ASN A 532 28.97 16.76 -10.74
N SER A 533 29.42 17.40 -11.80
CA SER A 533 30.83 17.67 -12.02
C SER A 533 31.10 19.11 -11.61
N GLY A 534 31.43 19.33 -10.36
CA GLY A 534 32.03 20.62 -10.05
C GLY A 534 31.83 21.14 -8.63
N ASN A 535 32.83 20.85 -7.85
CA ASN A 535 33.32 21.52 -6.61
C ASN A 535 32.62 21.13 -5.30
#